data_cb888e4ef4efb058f244dc0ca2cc7212
#
_entry.id   cb888e4ef4efb058f244dc0ca2cc7212
#
_cell.length_a   1.000
_cell.length_b   1.000
_cell.length_c   1.000
_cell.angle_alpha   90.00
_cell.angle_beta   90.00
_cell.angle_gamma   90.00
#
_symmetry.space_group_name_H-M   'P 1'
#
loop_
_entity.id
_entity.type
_entity.pdbx_description
1 polymer ?
#
loop_
_entity_poly.entity_id
_entity_poly.type
_entity_poly.pdbx_seq_one_letter_code
_entity_poly.pdbx_strand_id
1 'polypeptide(L)'
;MTTDNLQSAPCIALTIRPAVPDDIPQILAFIRELAEYEREPAAAVATRADLLRDGFTEPRRFHCLIAEYERAPAGFALYFYNYSTWRGHAGIYLKDLFVRPAFRGKGIGKALLARVATIAVAEGCPRLEWAVLNWNTPAIDFYNAIGAAPMSEWTTMRLSGNALQQLAQSPESA
;
A
#
# COMPACT_ATOMS: atom_id res chain seq x y z
N MET A 1 24.40 -29.49 39.70
CA MET A 1 24.21 -28.05 39.40
C MET A 1 24.02 -27.94 37.88
N THR A 2 22.80 -28.04 37.43
CA THR A 2 22.41 -27.97 36.01
C THR A 2 22.03 -26.54 35.72
N THR A 3 22.86 -25.84 34.98
CA THR A 3 22.56 -24.49 34.49
C THR A 3 21.56 -24.59 33.34
N ASP A 4 20.35 -24.22 33.61
CA ASP A 4 19.26 -24.05 32.65
C ASP A 4 19.65 -22.95 31.64
N ASN A 5 20.01 -23.38 30.45
CA ASN A 5 20.31 -22.48 29.32
C ASN A 5 18.97 -22.13 28.65
N LEU A 6 18.30 -21.12 29.17
CA LEU A 6 17.14 -20.48 28.51
C LEU A 6 17.63 -19.83 27.21
N GLN A 7 17.65 -20.62 26.14
CA GLN A 7 17.80 -20.09 24.80
C GLN A 7 16.59 -19.19 24.51
N SER A 8 16.82 -17.88 24.58
CA SER A 8 15.83 -16.90 24.09
C SER A 8 15.53 -17.19 22.64
N ALA A 9 14.25 -17.45 22.33
CA ALA A 9 13.79 -17.59 20.95
C ALA A 9 14.29 -16.40 20.12
N PRO A 10 14.74 -16.59 18.86
CA PRO A 10 15.25 -15.52 18.04
C PRO A 10 14.18 -14.45 17.88
N CYS A 11 14.50 -13.22 18.29
CA CYS A 11 13.64 -12.07 18.11
C CYS A 11 13.44 -11.89 16.59
N ILE A 12 12.26 -12.15 16.08
CA ILE A 12 11.93 -11.92 14.66
C ILE A 12 12.05 -10.42 14.44
N ALA A 13 13.13 -9.99 13.81
CA ALA A 13 13.41 -8.57 13.60
C ALA A 13 12.34 -7.88 12.73
N LEU A 14 11.75 -8.60 11.76
CA LEU A 14 10.72 -8.09 10.86
C LEU A 14 9.48 -8.99 10.90
N THR A 15 8.32 -8.38 11.15
CA THR A 15 7.00 -9.02 11.04
C THR A 15 6.14 -8.23 10.05
N ILE A 16 5.41 -8.92 9.16
CA ILE A 16 4.42 -8.32 8.27
C ILE A 16 3.09 -9.02 8.52
N ARG A 17 2.08 -8.26 8.90
CA ARG A 17 0.76 -8.76 9.24
C ARG A 17 -0.35 -7.92 8.61
N PRO A 18 -1.55 -8.49 8.39
CA PRO A 18 -2.72 -7.70 8.09
C PRO A 18 -2.98 -6.68 9.21
N ALA A 19 -3.44 -5.49 8.80
CA ALA A 19 -3.87 -4.47 9.74
C ALA A 19 -5.22 -4.87 10.38
N VAL A 20 -5.41 -4.42 11.61
CA VAL A 20 -6.67 -4.54 12.38
C VAL A 20 -7.21 -3.13 12.68
N PRO A 21 -8.49 -2.97 13.11
CA PRO A 21 -9.06 -1.65 13.39
C PRO A 21 -8.26 -0.80 14.38
N ASP A 22 -7.56 -1.43 15.32
CA ASP A 22 -6.72 -0.75 16.30
C ASP A 22 -5.44 -0.14 15.67
N ASP A 23 -5.05 -0.56 14.49
CA ASP A 23 -3.94 0.03 13.73
C ASP A 23 -4.29 1.35 13.02
N ILE A 24 -5.56 1.75 12.97
CA ILE A 24 -6.00 2.94 12.23
C ILE A 24 -5.21 4.19 12.62
N PRO A 25 -4.92 4.50 13.90
CA PRO A 25 -4.08 5.65 14.25
C PRO A 25 -2.68 5.57 13.61
N GLN A 26 -2.09 4.37 13.56
CA GLN A 26 -0.79 4.14 12.96
C GLN A 26 -0.83 4.25 11.43
N ILE A 27 -1.87 3.74 10.79
CA ILE A 27 -2.08 3.88 9.34
C ILE A 27 -2.21 5.36 8.96
N LEU A 28 -3.00 6.14 9.72
CA LEU A 28 -3.11 7.59 9.51
C LEU A 28 -1.78 8.32 9.68
N ALA A 29 -0.94 7.90 10.64
CA ALA A 29 0.41 8.44 10.79
C ALA A 29 1.26 8.16 9.54
N PHE A 30 1.27 6.93 9.05
CA PHE A 30 1.99 6.55 7.83
C PHE A 30 1.49 7.30 6.59
N ILE A 31 0.18 7.49 6.43
CA ILE A 31 -0.40 8.26 5.32
C ILE A 31 0.10 9.72 5.36
N ARG A 32 0.14 10.36 6.53
CA ARG A 32 0.66 11.72 6.68
C ARG A 32 2.15 11.80 6.40
N GLU A 33 2.94 10.87 6.94
CA GLU A 33 4.38 10.78 6.70
C GLU A 33 4.70 10.54 5.20
N LEU A 34 3.89 9.73 4.51
CA LEU A 34 3.99 9.53 3.06
C LEU A 34 3.65 10.81 2.29
N ALA A 35 2.57 11.50 2.66
CA ALA A 35 2.17 12.75 2.02
C ALA A 35 3.23 13.86 2.20
N GLU A 36 3.90 13.93 3.34
CA GLU A 36 5.05 14.80 3.56
C GLU A 36 6.22 14.43 2.63
N TYR A 37 6.53 13.14 2.52
CA TYR A 37 7.57 12.65 1.60
C TYR A 37 7.25 12.99 0.15
N GLU A 38 5.98 12.87 -0.26
CA GLU A 38 5.48 13.18 -1.60
C GLU A 38 5.25 14.69 -1.85
N ARG A 39 5.52 15.55 -0.83
CA ARG A 39 5.40 17.01 -0.88
C ARG A 39 3.97 17.53 -1.03
N GLU A 40 3.00 16.73 -0.61
CA GLU A 40 1.56 17.04 -0.65
C GLU A 40 0.88 16.83 0.72
N PRO A 41 1.43 17.39 1.83
CA PRO A 41 0.90 17.13 3.17
C PRO A 41 -0.56 17.56 3.35
N ALA A 42 -0.99 18.61 2.64
CA ALA A 42 -2.36 19.09 2.68
C ALA A 42 -3.38 18.16 2.04
N ALA A 43 -2.93 17.19 1.20
CA ALA A 43 -3.80 16.21 0.57
C ALA A 43 -4.21 15.06 1.51
N ALA A 44 -3.49 14.86 2.64
CA ALA A 44 -3.74 13.79 3.60
C ALA A 44 -4.88 14.16 4.58
N VAL A 45 -6.11 14.18 4.10
CA VAL A 45 -7.31 14.58 4.86
C VAL A 45 -8.13 13.39 5.40
N ALA A 46 -7.69 12.15 5.15
CA ALA A 46 -8.39 10.95 5.59
C ALA A 46 -8.55 10.92 7.12
N THR A 47 -9.72 10.47 7.57
CA THR A 47 -10.08 10.39 8.99
C THR A 47 -10.12 8.94 9.48
N ARG A 48 -10.17 8.76 10.81
CA ARG A 48 -10.42 7.45 11.43
C ARG A 48 -11.72 6.81 10.92
N ALA A 49 -12.77 7.61 10.77
CA ALA A 49 -14.07 7.12 10.31
C ALA A 49 -14.01 6.60 8.87
N ASP A 50 -13.27 7.29 8.00
CA ASP A 50 -13.09 6.88 6.61
C ASP A 50 -12.35 5.54 6.52
N LEU A 51 -11.24 5.38 7.24
CA LEU A 51 -10.48 4.13 7.22
C LEU A 51 -11.27 2.97 7.84
N LEU A 52 -12.02 3.22 8.92
CA LEU A 52 -12.87 2.20 9.54
C LEU A 52 -13.96 1.72 8.56
N ARG A 53 -14.66 2.65 7.92
CA ARG A 53 -15.72 2.35 6.94
C ARG A 53 -15.18 1.56 5.76
N ASP A 54 -14.07 2.00 5.18
CA ASP A 54 -13.63 1.49 3.87
C ASP A 54 -12.62 0.33 3.97
N GLY A 55 -11.91 0.19 5.08
CA GLY A 55 -10.89 -0.85 5.23
C GLY A 55 -11.26 -1.96 6.22
N PHE A 56 -12.21 -1.73 7.13
CA PHE A 56 -12.49 -2.66 8.23
C PHE A 56 -13.97 -3.01 8.39
N THR A 57 -14.84 -2.45 7.54
CA THR A 57 -16.27 -2.79 7.46
C THR A 57 -16.57 -3.37 6.08
N GLU A 58 -17.36 -4.43 6.02
CA GLU A 58 -17.72 -5.04 4.72
C GLU A 58 -18.83 -4.22 3.98
N PRO A 59 -18.73 -4.09 2.65
CA PRO A 59 -17.67 -4.59 1.78
C PRO A 59 -16.42 -3.70 1.85
N ARG A 60 -15.24 -4.31 2.06
CA ARG A 60 -13.98 -3.56 2.13
C ARG A 60 -13.61 -2.99 0.78
N ARG A 61 -13.13 -1.76 0.78
CA ARG A 61 -12.63 -1.07 -0.41
C ARG A 61 -11.12 -1.16 -0.57
N PHE A 62 -10.42 -1.43 0.54
CA PHE A 62 -8.97 -1.65 0.54
C PHE A 62 -8.54 -2.63 1.62
N HIS A 63 -7.33 -3.13 1.50
CA HIS A 63 -6.61 -3.96 2.47
C HIS A 63 -5.31 -3.26 2.86
N CYS A 64 -4.83 -3.52 4.07
CA CYS A 64 -3.60 -2.92 4.56
C CYS A 64 -2.73 -3.96 5.28
N LEU A 65 -1.43 -3.89 5.03
CA LEU A 65 -0.40 -4.64 5.74
C LEU A 65 0.45 -3.67 6.57
N ILE A 66 0.77 -4.07 7.79
CA ILE A 66 1.71 -3.36 8.66
C ILE A 66 3.01 -4.14 8.74
N ALA A 67 4.14 -3.45 8.56
CA ALA A 67 5.47 -3.96 8.85
C ALA A 67 5.94 -3.43 10.20
N GLU A 68 6.35 -4.34 11.08
CA GLU A 68 6.96 -4.04 12.37
C GLU A 68 8.41 -4.54 12.34
N TYR A 69 9.35 -3.69 12.70
CA TYR A 69 10.75 -4.04 12.86
C TYR A 69 11.15 -3.86 14.31
N GLU A 70 11.61 -4.94 14.96
CA GLU A 70 11.92 -4.95 16.41
C GLU A 70 10.74 -4.42 17.25
N ARG A 71 9.51 -4.82 16.89
CA ARG A 71 8.24 -4.42 17.48
C ARG A 71 7.84 -2.94 17.27
N ALA A 72 8.65 -2.16 16.53
CA ALA A 72 8.31 -0.79 16.18
C ALA A 72 7.60 -0.74 14.81
N PRO A 73 6.51 0.04 14.64
CA PRO A 73 5.84 0.21 13.35
C PRO A 73 6.80 0.88 12.36
N ALA A 74 7.22 0.14 11.33
CA ALA A 74 8.26 0.53 10.40
C ALA A 74 7.75 0.98 9.05
N GLY A 75 6.56 0.50 8.63
CA GLY A 75 5.99 0.84 7.34
C GLY A 75 4.67 0.12 7.09
N PHE A 76 4.07 0.38 5.93
CA PHE A 76 2.80 -0.23 5.51
C PHE A 76 2.72 -0.41 4.01
N ALA A 77 1.80 -1.27 3.58
CA ALA A 77 1.33 -1.41 2.21
C ALA A 77 -0.19 -1.39 2.20
N LEU A 78 -0.80 -0.51 1.41
CA LEU A 78 -2.24 -0.42 1.23
C LEU A 78 -2.57 -0.78 -0.21
N TYR A 79 -3.52 -1.70 -0.43
CA TYR A 79 -3.86 -2.21 -1.76
C TYR A 79 -5.35 -2.49 -1.89
N PHE A 80 -5.82 -2.56 -3.12
CA PHE A 80 -7.18 -2.95 -3.47
C PHE A 80 -7.18 -3.77 -4.77
N TYR A 81 -8.32 -4.40 -5.07
CA TYR A 81 -8.47 -5.18 -6.29
C TYR A 81 -8.96 -4.30 -7.45
N ASN A 82 -8.30 -4.44 -8.60
CA ASN A 82 -8.80 -3.95 -9.89
C ASN A 82 -9.19 -5.13 -10.78
N TYR A 83 -9.70 -4.86 -11.97
CA TYR A 83 -10.11 -5.91 -12.89
C TYR A 83 -9.60 -5.65 -14.31
N SER A 84 -9.08 -6.68 -14.96
CA SER A 84 -8.69 -6.63 -16.36
C SER A 84 -9.77 -7.26 -17.23
N THR A 85 -10.52 -6.46 -17.94
CA THR A 85 -11.51 -6.96 -18.91
C THR A 85 -10.87 -7.75 -20.04
N TRP A 86 -9.65 -7.40 -20.44
CA TRP A 86 -8.93 -8.11 -21.50
C TRP A 86 -8.46 -9.51 -21.09
N ARG A 87 -8.16 -9.70 -19.83
CA ARG A 87 -7.68 -10.99 -19.30
C ARG A 87 -8.76 -11.77 -18.55
N GLY A 88 -9.89 -11.13 -18.24
CA GLY A 88 -10.96 -11.75 -17.46
C GLY A 88 -10.60 -12.10 -16.02
N HIS A 89 -9.61 -11.40 -15.44
CA HIS A 89 -9.12 -11.66 -14.08
C HIS A 89 -9.00 -10.40 -13.25
N ALA A 90 -9.18 -10.56 -11.94
CA ALA A 90 -8.80 -9.53 -10.98
C ALA A 90 -7.27 -9.35 -10.97
N GLY A 91 -6.83 -8.16 -10.61
CA GLY A 91 -5.45 -7.82 -10.29
C GLY A 91 -5.40 -7.11 -8.95
N ILE A 92 -4.21 -6.90 -8.42
CA ILE A 92 -4.01 -6.06 -7.25
C ILE A 92 -3.41 -4.72 -7.67
N TYR A 93 -3.99 -3.63 -7.18
CA TYR A 93 -3.40 -2.30 -7.28
C TYR A 93 -2.86 -1.89 -5.91
N LEU A 94 -1.54 -1.77 -5.81
CA LEU A 94 -0.86 -1.26 -4.62
C LEU A 94 -0.98 0.27 -4.65
N LYS A 95 -1.77 0.81 -3.73
CA LYS A 95 -2.02 2.25 -3.64
C LYS A 95 -0.87 2.97 -2.96
N ASP A 96 -0.43 2.45 -1.82
CA ASP A 96 0.64 3.05 -1.03
C ASP A 96 1.64 1.98 -0.57
N LEU A 97 2.93 2.30 -0.67
CA LEU A 97 4.03 1.55 -0.09
C LEU A 97 4.97 2.54 0.59
N PHE A 98 5.05 2.48 1.90
CA PHE A 98 5.88 3.39 2.66
C PHE A 98 6.68 2.68 3.74
N VAL A 99 7.93 3.08 3.88
CA VAL A 99 8.82 2.69 4.98
C VAL A 99 9.42 3.95 5.58
N ARG A 100 9.27 4.11 6.88
CA ARG A 100 9.86 5.23 7.62
C ARG A 100 11.35 5.35 7.34
N PRO A 101 11.90 6.57 7.18
CA PRO A 101 13.31 6.78 6.85
C PRO A 101 14.29 6.03 7.77
N ALA A 102 14.02 5.98 9.09
CA ALA A 102 14.85 5.28 10.07
C ALA A 102 14.95 3.75 9.84
N PHE A 103 14.04 3.17 9.09
CA PHE A 103 13.98 1.73 8.81
C PHE A 103 14.32 1.38 7.37
N ARG A 104 14.66 2.37 6.52
CA ARG A 104 15.06 2.12 5.12
C ARG A 104 16.39 1.38 5.05
N GLY A 105 16.66 0.76 3.91
CA GLY A 105 17.89 -0.05 3.70
C GLY A 105 17.88 -1.43 4.38
N LYS A 106 16.82 -1.78 5.15
CA LYS A 106 16.66 -3.07 5.85
C LYS A 106 15.81 -4.09 5.08
N GLY A 107 15.49 -3.85 3.81
CA GLY A 107 14.69 -4.76 2.99
C GLY A 107 13.18 -4.74 3.25
N ILE A 108 12.66 -3.88 4.14
CA ILE A 108 11.26 -3.88 4.59
C ILE A 108 10.31 -3.57 3.43
N GLY A 109 10.63 -2.59 2.58
CA GLY A 109 9.80 -2.28 1.40
C GLY A 109 9.69 -3.46 0.43
N LYS A 110 10.80 -4.17 0.19
CA LYS A 110 10.81 -5.39 -0.62
C LYS A 110 9.97 -6.50 0.02
N ALA A 111 10.05 -6.67 1.33
CA ALA A 111 9.28 -7.68 2.06
C ALA A 111 7.77 -7.38 2.04
N LEU A 112 7.35 -6.10 2.21
CA LEU A 112 5.95 -5.68 2.06
C LEU A 112 5.44 -5.97 0.65
N LEU A 113 6.17 -5.58 -0.38
CA LEU A 113 5.80 -5.81 -1.77
C LEU A 113 5.74 -7.31 -2.09
N ALA A 114 6.70 -8.10 -1.62
CA ALA A 114 6.70 -9.55 -1.77
C ALA A 114 5.48 -10.19 -1.08
N ARG A 115 5.05 -9.67 0.08
CA ARG A 115 3.85 -10.16 0.75
C ARG A 115 2.58 -9.87 -0.06
N VAL A 116 2.47 -8.68 -0.66
CA VAL A 116 1.35 -8.36 -1.57
C VAL A 116 1.39 -9.26 -2.81
N ALA A 117 2.56 -9.49 -3.38
CA ALA A 117 2.72 -10.42 -4.50
C ALA A 117 2.33 -11.87 -4.14
N THR A 118 2.66 -12.34 -2.93
CA THR A 118 2.23 -13.65 -2.43
C THR A 118 0.70 -13.74 -2.37
N ILE A 119 0.03 -12.68 -1.90
CA ILE A 119 -1.43 -12.61 -1.87
C ILE A 119 -1.99 -12.66 -3.29
N ALA A 120 -1.43 -11.86 -4.22
CA ALA A 120 -1.85 -11.86 -5.61
C ALA A 120 -1.79 -13.26 -6.24
N VAL A 121 -0.67 -13.96 -6.07
CA VAL A 121 -0.49 -15.33 -6.60
C VAL A 121 -1.48 -16.31 -5.96
N ALA A 122 -1.65 -16.27 -4.64
CA ALA A 122 -2.56 -17.15 -3.92
C ALA A 122 -4.03 -16.97 -4.33
N GLU A 123 -4.42 -15.77 -4.73
CA GLU A 123 -5.78 -15.43 -5.16
C GLU A 123 -5.97 -15.46 -6.70
N GLY A 124 -4.96 -15.93 -7.43
CA GLY A 124 -5.04 -16.06 -8.89
C GLY A 124 -5.05 -14.70 -9.63
N CYS A 125 -4.55 -13.65 -8.99
CA CYS A 125 -4.37 -12.34 -9.61
C CYS A 125 -3.08 -12.34 -10.45
N PRO A 126 -3.14 -12.29 -11.79
CA PRO A 126 -1.95 -12.44 -12.64
C PRO A 126 -1.07 -11.21 -12.70
N ARG A 127 -1.45 -10.09 -12.04
CA ARG A 127 -0.69 -8.85 -12.05
C ARG A 127 -0.84 -8.06 -10.76
N LEU A 128 0.22 -7.33 -10.46
CA LEU A 128 0.33 -6.34 -9.40
C LEU A 128 0.77 -5.01 -10.05
N GLU A 129 0.01 -3.96 -9.85
CA GLU A 129 0.22 -2.65 -10.47
C GLU A 129 0.30 -1.55 -9.41
N TRP A 130 1.04 -0.49 -9.69
CA TRP A 130 1.12 0.71 -8.86
C TRP A 130 1.52 1.92 -9.70
N ALA A 131 1.38 3.12 -9.12
CA ALA A 131 1.97 4.33 -9.65
C ALA A 131 3.13 4.80 -8.78
N VAL A 132 4.10 5.45 -9.38
CA VAL A 132 5.22 6.10 -8.71
C VAL A 132 5.42 7.49 -9.27
N LEU A 133 5.75 8.46 -8.42
CA LEU A 133 6.03 9.81 -8.87
C LEU A 133 7.30 9.85 -9.73
N ASN A 134 7.26 10.50 -10.88
CA ASN A 134 8.35 10.51 -11.86
C ASN A 134 9.69 11.01 -11.29
N TRP A 135 9.66 11.85 -10.28
CA TRP A 135 10.87 12.35 -9.61
C TRP A 135 11.43 11.37 -8.57
N ASN A 136 10.69 10.31 -8.18
CA ASN A 136 11.10 9.36 -7.15
C ASN A 136 12.03 8.29 -7.72
N THR A 137 13.18 8.73 -8.23
CA THR A 137 14.20 7.86 -8.83
C THR A 137 14.60 6.67 -7.95
N PRO A 138 14.81 6.83 -6.62
CA PRO A 138 15.17 5.69 -5.78
C PRO A 138 14.10 4.58 -5.75
N ALA A 139 12.81 4.95 -5.80
CA ALA A 139 11.73 3.97 -5.87
C ALA A 139 11.65 3.32 -7.26
N ILE A 140 11.81 4.11 -8.32
CA ILE A 140 11.83 3.61 -9.71
C ILE A 140 12.96 2.60 -9.90
N ASP A 141 14.17 2.90 -9.43
CA ASP A 141 15.32 2.00 -9.50
C ASP A 141 15.07 0.69 -8.74
N PHE A 142 14.47 0.80 -7.55
CA PHE A 142 14.06 -0.37 -6.78
C PHE A 142 13.04 -1.23 -7.54
N TYR A 143 12.01 -0.63 -8.17
CA TYR A 143 11.01 -1.36 -8.93
C TYR A 143 11.59 -2.01 -10.20
N ASN A 144 12.47 -1.32 -10.92
CA ASN A 144 13.18 -1.89 -12.05
C ASN A 144 14.05 -3.09 -11.64
N ALA A 145 14.75 -3.00 -10.50
CA ALA A 145 15.60 -4.07 -9.99
C ALA A 145 14.84 -5.36 -9.61
N ILE A 146 13.53 -5.26 -9.33
CA ILE A 146 12.67 -6.43 -9.06
C ILE A 146 11.91 -6.91 -10.30
N GLY A 147 12.17 -6.32 -11.48
CA GLY A 147 11.59 -6.74 -12.75
C GLY A 147 10.26 -6.08 -13.10
N ALA A 148 9.87 -4.99 -12.42
CA ALA A 148 8.69 -4.23 -12.82
C ALA A 148 8.98 -3.44 -14.10
N ALA A 149 8.01 -3.39 -15.01
CA ALA A 149 8.09 -2.64 -16.26
C ALA A 149 7.21 -1.38 -16.19
N PRO A 150 7.72 -0.20 -16.58
CA PRO A 150 6.93 1.02 -16.65
C PRO A 150 5.88 0.92 -17.78
N MET A 151 4.66 1.37 -17.50
CA MET A 151 3.56 1.43 -18.46
C MET A 151 3.52 2.81 -19.13
N SER A 152 4.58 3.19 -19.82
CA SER A 152 4.82 4.54 -20.38
C SER A 152 3.81 4.96 -21.46
N GLU A 153 3.15 3.98 -22.11
CA GLU A 153 2.12 4.24 -23.13
C GLU A 153 0.78 4.73 -22.54
N TRP A 154 0.63 4.70 -21.21
CA TRP A 154 -0.61 5.05 -20.53
C TRP A 154 -0.46 6.34 -19.73
N THR A 155 -1.44 7.24 -19.89
CA THR A 155 -1.55 8.44 -19.06
C THR A 155 -2.72 8.28 -18.10
N THR A 156 -2.46 8.44 -16.80
CA THR A 156 -3.52 8.46 -15.78
C THR A 156 -4.29 9.77 -15.86
N MET A 157 -5.59 9.70 -16.10
CA MET A 157 -6.51 10.84 -16.07
C MET A 157 -7.26 10.87 -14.75
N ARG A 158 -7.52 12.07 -14.22
CA ARG A 158 -8.28 12.28 -12.98
C ARG A 158 -9.35 13.33 -13.20
N LEU A 159 -10.56 13.02 -12.78
CA LEU A 159 -11.67 13.97 -12.68
C LEU A 159 -12.08 14.07 -11.21
N SER A 160 -12.13 15.27 -10.65
CA SER A 160 -12.43 15.51 -9.24
C SER A 160 -13.14 16.83 -9.02
N GLY A 161 -13.70 17.03 -7.82
CA GLY A 161 -14.36 18.28 -7.43
C GLY A 161 -15.52 18.67 -8.34
N ASN A 162 -15.60 19.96 -8.69
CA ASN A 162 -16.70 20.52 -9.49
C ASN A 162 -16.82 19.87 -10.89
N ALA A 163 -15.70 19.51 -11.52
CA ALA A 163 -15.73 18.88 -12.84
C ALA A 163 -16.40 17.50 -12.80
N LEU A 164 -16.16 16.72 -11.74
CA LEU A 164 -16.85 15.45 -11.54
C LEU A 164 -18.36 15.65 -11.32
N GLN A 165 -18.74 16.63 -10.50
CA GLN A 165 -20.14 16.95 -10.23
C GLN A 165 -20.87 17.43 -11.49
N GLN A 166 -20.25 18.29 -12.29
CA GLN A 166 -20.81 18.78 -13.56
C GLN A 166 -21.02 17.64 -14.55
N LEU A 167 -20.07 16.73 -14.69
CA LEU A 167 -20.22 15.56 -15.57
C LEU A 167 -21.36 14.65 -15.08
N ALA A 168 -21.51 14.44 -13.78
CA ALA A 168 -22.58 13.61 -13.21
C ALA A 168 -23.99 14.22 -13.42
N GLN A 169 -24.09 15.54 -13.62
CA GLN A 169 -25.34 16.25 -13.89
C GLN A 169 -25.61 16.46 -15.37
N SER A 170 -24.68 16.08 -16.26
CA SER A 170 -24.88 16.19 -17.70
C SER A 170 -26.03 15.26 -18.11
N PRO A 171 -27.03 15.74 -18.91
CA PRO A 171 -28.10 14.87 -19.37
C PRO A 171 -27.54 13.74 -20.22
N GLU A 172 -28.06 12.54 -20.03
CA GLU A 172 -27.79 11.44 -20.95
C GLU A 172 -28.30 11.86 -22.33
N SER A 173 -27.36 12.18 -23.24
CA SER A 173 -27.72 12.44 -24.64
C SER A 173 -28.20 11.13 -25.23
N ALA A 174 -29.49 11.06 -25.53
CA ALA A 174 -30.14 9.94 -26.19
C ALA A 174 -29.62 9.75 -27.63
#